data_3b4022ca39d0d18acc83dfe51548c41b
#
_entry.id   3b4022ca39d0d18acc83dfe51548c41b
#
_cell.length_a   1.000
_cell.length_b   1.000
_cell.length_c   1.000
_cell.angle_alpha   90.00
_cell.angle_beta   90.00
_cell.angle_gamma   90.00
#
_symmetry.space_group_name_H-M   'P 1'
#
loop_
_entity.id
_entity.type
_entity.pdbx_description
1 polymer ?
#
loop_
_entity_poly.entity_id
_entity_poly.type
_entity_poly.pdbx_seq_one_letter_code
_entity_poly.pdbx_strand_id
1 'polypeptide(L)'
;MTMSTHMPLEVWYLIADHLHQIELPPLILVSRLHRLVALKRLFCHLKVCFAYPKTDNIPYALLEVTRNETMSLSWEMLNRVKCDKDFASVVQRITIYYSTEELQEVDYFHNGVLVEALKALLNLRSFAWVGNGLPLMDILKNLPTCCPKLQEISMRYVRPVSSNPRDKFCSSSVCQR
;
A
#
# COMPACT_ATOMS: atom_id res chain seq x y z
N MET A 1 -11.09 47.02 -0.99
CA MET A 1 -11.65 45.74 -0.52
C MET A 1 -11.20 44.66 -1.51
N THR A 2 -10.12 43.98 -1.23
CA THR A 2 -9.67 42.84 -2.04
C THR A 2 -10.47 41.61 -1.58
N MET A 3 -11.46 41.22 -2.35
CA MET A 3 -12.12 39.93 -2.17
C MET A 3 -11.05 38.84 -2.45
N SER A 4 -10.49 38.28 -1.39
CA SER A 4 -9.68 37.08 -1.48
C SER A 4 -10.61 35.92 -1.87
N THR A 5 -10.71 35.64 -3.15
CA THR A 5 -11.46 34.50 -3.68
C THR A 5 -10.67 33.23 -3.35
N HIS A 6 -10.73 32.79 -2.09
CA HIS A 6 -10.22 31.46 -1.74
C HIS A 6 -11.15 30.42 -2.34
N MET A 7 -10.62 29.74 -3.36
CA MET A 7 -11.31 28.60 -3.95
C MET A 7 -11.53 27.53 -2.88
N PRO A 8 -12.77 26.99 -2.74
CA PRO A 8 -13.06 25.91 -1.81
C PRO A 8 -12.16 24.70 -1.98
N LEU A 9 -11.87 23.99 -0.89
CA LEU A 9 -10.99 22.80 -0.89
C LEU A 9 -11.53 21.70 -1.81
N GLU A 10 -12.84 21.57 -1.91
CA GLU A 10 -13.53 20.61 -2.74
C GLU A 10 -13.21 20.80 -4.23
N VAL A 11 -13.11 22.06 -4.66
CA VAL A 11 -12.74 22.39 -6.04
C VAL A 11 -11.28 21.98 -6.34
N TRP A 12 -10.38 22.17 -5.36
CA TRP A 12 -9.01 21.71 -5.51
C TRP A 12 -8.90 20.18 -5.59
N TYR A 13 -9.74 19.44 -4.87
CA TYR A 13 -9.79 17.97 -5.02
C TYR A 13 -10.28 17.58 -6.42
N LEU A 14 -11.31 18.24 -6.95
CA LEU A 14 -11.80 17.98 -8.30
C LEU A 14 -10.71 18.27 -9.35
N ILE A 15 -10.00 19.39 -9.22
CA ILE A 15 -8.88 19.71 -10.12
C ILE A 15 -7.81 18.62 -10.05
N ALA A 16 -7.40 18.20 -8.85
CA ALA A 16 -6.38 17.17 -8.68
C ALA A 16 -6.81 15.80 -9.22
N ASP A 17 -8.10 15.50 -9.24
CA ASP A 17 -8.63 14.27 -9.82
C ASP A 17 -8.50 14.22 -11.35
N HIS A 18 -8.43 15.39 -12.00
CA HIS A 18 -8.20 15.51 -13.43
C HIS A 18 -6.72 15.60 -13.82
N LEU A 19 -5.82 15.87 -12.86
CA LEU A 19 -4.39 15.92 -13.13
C LEU A 19 -3.79 14.51 -13.26
N HIS A 20 -2.84 14.39 -14.16
CA HIS A 20 -2.05 13.16 -14.27
C HIS A 20 -1.14 13.01 -13.05
N GLN A 21 -0.86 11.76 -12.65
CA GLN A 21 -0.07 11.47 -11.45
C GLN A 21 1.32 12.13 -11.44
N ILE A 22 1.92 12.37 -12.62
CA ILE A 22 3.22 13.03 -12.77
C ILE A 22 3.15 14.55 -12.45
N GLU A 23 1.97 15.17 -12.58
CA GLU A 23 1.75 16.61 -12.36
C GLU A 23 1.50 16.95 -10.88
N LEU A 24 1.18 15.95 -10.07
CA LEU A 24 0.86 16.16 -8.66
C LEU A 24 2.07 16.48 -7.76
N PRO A 25 3.29 15.90 -7.96
CA PRO A 25 4.42 16.19 -7.10
C PRO A 25 4.81 17.67 -7.01
N PRO A 26 4.81 18.48 -8.09
CA PRO A 26 5.06 19.91 -8.00
C PRO A 26 4.06 20.66 -7.11
N LEU A 27 2.79 20.22 -7.04
CA LEU A 27 1.78 20.86 -6.20
C LEU A 27 2.09 20.77 -4.70
N ILE A 28 2.87 19.77 -4.27
CA ILE A 28 3.28 19.60 -2.88
C ILE A 28 4.09 20.80 -2.38
N LEU A 29 4.79 21.48 -3.29
CA LEU A 29 5.68 22.60 -2.99
C LEU A 29 5.00 23.98 -3.04
N VAL A 30 3.78 24.07 -3.60
CA VAL A 30 3.10 25.36 -3.84
C VAL A 30 2.58 25.97 -2.54
N SER A 31 1.81 25.22 -1.76
CA SER A 31 1.26 25.66 -0.47
C SER A 31 0.81 24.47 0.36
N ARG A 32 0.49 24.72 1.66
CA ARG A 32 -0.06 23.67 2.55
C ARG A 32 -1.34 23.05 1.99
N LEU A 33 -2.23 23.86 1.42
CA LEU A 33 -3.47 23.40 0.81
C LEU A 33 -3.21 22.46 -0.37
N HIS A 34 -2.38 22.90 -1.33
CA HIS A 34 -2.01 22.11 -2.50
C HIS A 34 -1.30 20.81 -2.10
N ARG A 35 -0.44 20.89 -1.07
CA ARG A 35 0.21 19.71 -0.49
C ARG A 35 -0.80 18.68 0.01
N LEU A 36 -1.80 19.09 0.81
CA LEU A 36 -2.84 18.17 1.31
C LEU A 36 -3.63 17.53 0.17
N VAL A 37 -3.99 18.31 -0.84
CA VAL A 37 -4.72 17.82 -2.01
C VAL A 37 -3.88 16.80 -2.80
N ALA A 38 -2.63 17.14 -3.10
CA ALA A 38 -1.73 16.27 -3.83
C ALA A 38 -1.39 14.99 -3.05
N LEU A 39 -1.11 15.10 -1.74
CA LEU A 39 -0.85 13.93 -0.88
C LEU A 39 -2.05 12.98 -0.85
N LYS A 40 -3.27 13.52 -0.72
CA LYS A 40 -4.48 12.69 -0.72
C LYS A 40 -4.62 11.92 -2.04
N ARG A 41 -4.39 12.57 -3.16
CA ARG A 41 -4.50 11.93 -4.47
C ARG A 41 -3.42 10.89 -4.73
N LEU A 42 -2.17 11.19 -4.33
CA LEU A 42 -1.01 10.30 -4.53
C LEU A 42 -1.03 9.10 -3.57
N PHE A 43 -1.42 9.31 -2.31
CA PHE A 43 -1.19 8.36 -1.23
C PHE A 43 -2.47 7.86 -0.54
N CYS A 44 -3.67 8.17 -1.07
CA CYS A 44 -4.90 7.57 -0.53
C CYS A 44 -4.89 6.04 -0.61
N HIS A 45 -4.11 5.46 -1.52
CA HIS A 45 -3.89 4.03 -1.66
C HIS A 45 -2.38 3.72 -1.58
N LEU A 46 -1.94 3.19 -0.46
CA LEU A 46 -0.58 2.68 -0.30
C LEU A 46 -0.47 1.23 -0.79
N LYS A 47 0.58 0.96 -1.54
CA LYS A 47 1.00 -0.39 -1.90
C LYS A 47 2.33 -0.67 -1.23
N VAL A 48 2.36 -1.69 -0.39
CA VAL A 48 3.53 -2.11 0.39
C VAL A 48 3.94 -3.49 -0.10
N CYS A 49 5.18 -3.61 -0.53
CA CYS A 49 5.70 -4.86 -1.07
C CYS A 49 6.80 -5.39 -0.15
N PHE A 50 6.53 -6.54 0.50
CA PHE A 50 7.52 -7.28 1.28
C PHE A 50 8.15 -8.42 0.49
N ALA A 51 7.60 -8.77 -0.66
CA ALA A 51 8.20 -9.72 -1.58
C ALA A 51 7.63 -9.53 -2.98
N TYR A 52 8.45 -9.80 -3.99
CA TYR A 52 8.01 -9.80 -5.38
C TYR A 52 7.57 -11.20 -5.81
N PRO A 53 6.46 -11.33 -6.52
CA PRO A 53 6.17 -12.58 -7.20
C PRO A 53 7.27 -12.82 -8.24
N LYS A 54 7.88 -14.02 -8.21
CA LYS A 54 8.83 -14.43 -9.26
C LYS A 54 8.11 -14.40 -10.60
N THR A 55 8.60 -13.59 -11.51
CA THR A 55 8.14 -13.57 -12.90
C THR A 55 9.22 -14.20 -13.77
N ASP A 56 8.88 -15.23 -14.52
CA ASP A 56 9.82 -16.02 -15.34
C ASP A 56 10.56 -15.21 -16.42
N ASN A 57 10.20 -13.94 -16.62
CA ASN A 57 10.66 -13.12 -17.75
C ASN A 57 11.68 -12.03 -17.37
N ILE A 58 12.06 -11.90 -16.09
CA ILE A 58 13.03 -10.87 -15.65
C ILE A 58 14.34 -11.55 -15.22
N PRO A 59 15.51 -11.10 -15.70
CA PRO A 59 16.79 -11.62 -15.24
C PRO A 59 16.92 -11.50 -13.72
N TYR A 60 17.39 -12.56 -13.05
CA TYR A 60 17.45 -12.66 -11.59
C TYR A 60 18.18 -11.47 -10.94
N ALA A 61 19.30 -11.03 -11.50
CA ALA A 61 20.05 -9.88 -10.99
C ALA A 61 19.25 -8.56 -11.01
N LEU A 62 18.47 -8.33 -12.07
CA LEU A 62 17.62 -7.14 -12.18
C LEU A 62 16.42 -7.24 -11.21
N LEU A 63 15.88 -8.43 -11.03
CA LEU A 63 14.80 -8.71 -10.07
C LEU A 63 15.25 -8.40 -8.64
N GLU A 64 16.46 -8.79 -8.26
CA GLU A 64 17.00 -8.59 -6.92
C GLU A 64 17.23 -7.10 -6.59
N VAL A 65 17.78 -6.32 -7.52
CA VAL A 65 17.97 -4.87 -7.37
C VAL A 65 16.61 -4.19 -7.20
N THR A 66 15.67 -4.43 -8.10
CA THR A 66 14.33 -3.83 -8.06
C THR A 66 13.58 -4.23 -6.78
N ARG A 67 13.80 -5.46 -6.31
CA ARG A 67 13.21 -5.96 -5.06
C ARG A 67 13.73 -5.18 -3.86
N ASN A 68 15.05 -5.05 -3.72
CA ASN A 68 15.65 -4.36 -2.59
C ASN A 68 15.23 -2.89 -2.54
N GLU A 69 15.18 -2.22 -3.68
CA GLU A 69 14.68 -0.85 -3.79
C GLU A 69 13.20 -0.75 -3.37
N THR A 70 12.35 -1.64 -3.84
CA THR A 70 10.92 -1.60 -3.52
C THR A 70 10.64 -1.94 -2.06
N MET A 71 11.39 -2.89 -1.49
CA MET A 71 11.32 -3.17 -0.05
C MET A 71 11.76 -1.95 0.77
N SER A 72 12.87 -1.31 0.41
CA SER A 72 13.33 -0.09 1.07
C SER A 72 12.30 1.02 1.01
N LEU A 73 11.71 1.27 -0.16
CA LEU A 73 10.63 2.24 -0.33
C LEU A 73 9.39 1.89 0.51
N SER A 74 9.04 0.61 0.60
CA SER A 74 7.92 0.14 1.43
C SER A 74 8.17 0.43 2.91
N TRP A 75 9.40 0.22 3.38
CA TRP A 75 9.84 0.55 4.72
C TRP A 75 9.78 2.04 5.02
N GLU A 76 10.31 2.87 4.13
CA GLU A 76 10.27 4.32 4.24
C GLU A 76 8.82 4.82 4.33
N MET A 77 7.93 4.28 3.50
CA MET A 77 6.52 4.61 3.53
C MET A 77 5.83 4.23 4.84
N LEU A 78 6.09 3.04 5.39
CA LEU A 78 5.53 2.63 6.68
C LEU A 78 6.09 3.47 7.83
N ASN A 79 7.38 3.80 7.81
CA ASN A 79 7.98 4.70 8.78
C ASN A 79 7.39 6.12 8.68
N ARG A 80 7.16 6.60 7.48
CA ARG A 80 6.50 7.90 7.28
C ARG A 80 5.08 7.91 7.82
N VAL A 81 4.30 6.84 7.61
CA VAL A 81 2.97 6.68 8.21
C VAL A 81 3.03 6.79 9.73
N LYS A 82 4.05 6.20 10.39
CA LYS A 82 4.21 6.28 11.84
C LYS A 82 4.55 7.68 12.34
N CYS A 83 5.39 8.41 11.60
CA CYS A 83 5.97 9.67 12.05
C CYS A 83 5.20 10.92 11.60
N ASP A 84 4.48 10.86 10.46
CA ASP A 84 3.78 11.98 9.85
C ASP A 84 2.25 11.75 9.91
N LYS A 85 1.60 12.39 10.89
CA LYS A 85 0.15 12.28 11.09
C LYS A 85 -0.67 12.83 9.91
N ASP A 86 -0.17 13.86 9.25
CA ASP A 86 -0.83 14.45 8.09
C ASP A 86 -0.80 13.45 6.93
N PHE A 87 0.35 12.83 6.71
CA PHE A 87 0.50 11.76 5.72
C PHE A 87 -0.37 10.55 6.06
N ALA A 88 -0.36 10.07 7.30
CA ALA A 88 -1.20 8.95 7.74
C ALA A 88 -2.69 9.24 7.56
N SER A 89 -3.12 10.49 7.77
CA SER A 89 -4.52 10.90 7.68
C SER A 89 -5.11 10.81 6.28
N VAL A 90 -4.29 10.90 5.23
CA VAL A 90 -4.75 10.82 3.83
C VAL A 90 -4.87 9.38 3.32
N VAL A 91 -4.25 8.42 4.00
CA VAL A 91 -4.28 7.01 3.61
C VAL A 91 -5.65 6.40 3.93
N GLN A 92 -6.32 5.90 2.91
CA GLN A 92 -7.64 5.26 3.04
C GLN A 92 -7.61 3.78 2.63
N ARG A 93 -6.66 3.38 1.84
CA ARG A 93 -6.49 2.00 1.38
C ARG A 93 -5.04 1.57 1.51
N ILE A 94 -4.83 0.35 1.96
CA ILE A 94 -3.51 -0.28 1.97
C ILE A 94 -3.59 -1.65 1.32
N THR A 95 -2.67 -1.94 0.43
CA THR A 95 -2.50 -3.27 -0.15
C THR A 95 -1.10 -3.76 0.16
N ILE A 96 -1.02 -4.92 0.80
CA ILE A 96 0.22 -5.57 1.18
C ILE A 96 0.47 -6.75 0.26
N TYR A 97 1.60 -6.73 -0.41
CA TYR A 97 2.10 -7.84 -1.21
C TYR A 97 3.12 -8.62 -0.40
N TYR A 98 2.87 -9.91 -0.21
CA TYR A 98 3.65 -10.76 0.67
C TYR A 98 3.93 -12.13 0.05
N SER A 99 5.15 -12.65 0.22
CA SER A 99 5.51 -14.01 -0.19
C SER A 99 6.35 -14.68 0.90
N THR A 100 5.97 -15.91 1.27
CA THR A 100 6.67 -16.70 2.30
C THR A 100 7.92 -17.39 1.78
N GLU A 101 8.13 -17.50 0.46
CA GLU A 101 9.22 -18.27 -0.11
C GLU A 101 10.62 -17.75 0.26
N GLU A 102 10.70 -16.52 0.74
CA GLU A 102 11.97 -15.82 0.90
C GLU A 102 12.22 -15.26 2.31
N LEU A 103 11.29 -15.42 3.28
CA LEU A 103 11.26 -14.60 4.49
C LEU A 103 11.25 -15.39 5.81
N GLN A 104 11.91 -16.55 5.91
CA GLN A 104 11.84 -17.36 7.14
C GLN A 104 12.34 -16.65 8.43
N GLU A 105 13.24 -15.66 8.34
CA GLU A 105 13.78 -14.97 9.53
C GLU A 105 13.32 -13.50 9.68
N VAL A 106 12.80 -12.88 8.62
CA VAL A 106 12.49 -11.44 8.59
C VAL A 106 11.04 -11.12 9.02
N ASP A 107 10.21 -12.17 9.15
CA ASP A 107 8.76 -12.05 9.34
C ASP A 107 8.35 -11.26 10.60
N TYR A 108 9.01 -11.49 11.73
CA TYR A 108 8.63 -10.85 12.99
C TYR A 108 8.88 -9.34 13.00
N PHE A 109 9.99 -8.90 12.41
CA PHE A 109 10.32 -7.47 12.35
C PHE A 109 9.35 -6.71 11.43
N HIS A 110 9.08 -7.27 10.25
CA HIS A 110 8.14 -6.69 9.29
C HIS A 110 6.74 -6.53 9.89
N ASN A 111 6.28 -7.54 10.60
CA ASN A 111 4.97 -7.51 11.23
C ASN A 111 4.87 -6.48 12.35
N GLY A 112 5.91 -6.31 13.17
CA GLY A 112 5.96 -5.30 14.21
C GLY A 112 5.82 -3.88 13.65
N VAL A 113 6.58 -3.54 12.60
CA VAL A 113 6.50 -2.21 11.97
C VAL A 113 5.16 -1.99 11.28
N LEU A 114 4.61 -3.02 10.64
CA LEU A 114 3.29 -2.94 10.01
C LEU A 114 2.19 -2.71 11.05
N VAL A 115 2.20 -3.42 12.17
CA VAL A 115 1.22 -3.21 13.27
C VAL A 115 1.31 -1.78 13.80
N GLU A 116 2.52 -1.26 14.02
CA GLU A 116 2.70 0.12 14.47
C GLU A 116 2.23 1.15 13.43
N ALA A 117 2.47 0.91 12.15
CA ALA A 117 1.96 1.77 11.08
C ALA A 117 0.42 1.73 11.02
N LEU A 118 -0.20 0.55 11.16
CA LEU A 118 -1.66 0.41 11.18
C LEU A 118 -2.31 1.21 12.32
N LYS A 119 -1.67 1.30 13.49
CA LYS A 119 -2.17 2.13 14.61
C LYS A 119 -2.26 3.62 14.26
N ALA A 120 -1.46 4.10 13.32
CA ALA A 120 -1.49 5.50 12.88
C ALA A 120 -2.54 5.75 11.78
N LEU A 121 -3.08 4.70 11.13
CA LEU A 121 -3.99 4.80 9.99
C LEU A 121 -5.46 4.92 10.41
N LEU A 122 -5.82 5.97 11.14
CA LEU A 122 -7.17 6.21 11.66
C LEU A 122 -8.26 6.36 10.58
N ASN A 123 -7.88 6.68 9.35
CA ASN A 123 -8.79 6.86 8.22
C ASN A 123 -8.80 5.67 7.25
N LEU A 124 -8.16 4.57 7.61
CA LEU A 124 -8.13 3.36 6.78
C LEU A 124 -9.54 2.78 6.60
N ARG A 125 -9.94 2.59 5.34
CA ARG A 125 -11.24 2.04 4.95
C ARG A 125 -11.13 0.64 4.34
N SER A 126 -10.02 0.38 3.64
CA SER A 126 -9.81 -0.90 2.96
C SER A 126 -8.40 -1.43 3.24
N PHE A 127 -8.33 -2.67 3.68
CA PHE A 127 -7.11 -3.43 3.89
C PHE A 127 -7.10 -4.64 2.96
N ALA A 128 -6.09 -4.76 2.11
CA ALA A 128 -5.91 -5.89 1.23
C ALA A 128 -4.58 -6.61 1.49
N TRP A 129 -4.65 -7.93 1.61
CA TRP A 129 -3.50 -8.81 1.70
C TRP A 129 -3.43 -9.68 0.44
N VAL A 130 -2.31 -9.65 -0.26
CA VAL A 130 -2.11 -10.36 -1.53
C VAL A 130 -0.82 -11.16 -1.43
N GLY A 131 -0.90 -12.48 -1.44
CA GLY A 131 0.29 -13.30 -1.37
C GLY A 131 0.02 -14.77 -1.11
N ASN A 132 1.10 -15.53 -0.91
CA ASN A 132 1.06 -16.98 -0.66
C ASN A 132 1.11 -17.32 0.84
N GLY A 133 1.21 -16.34 1.72
CA GLY A 133 1.14 -16.48 3.18
C GLY A 133 -0.08 -15.77 3.77
N LEU A 134 -0.50 -16.23 4.93
CA LEU A 134 -1.54 -15.57 5.72
C LEU A 134 -0.91 -14.43 6.53
N PRO A 135 -1.63 -13.32 6.73
CA PRO A 135 -1.20 -12.30 7.67
C PRO A 135 -1.11 -12.90 9.07
N LEU A 136 -0.14 -12.45 9.85
CA LEU A 136 -0.06 -12.87 11.25
C LEU A 136 -1.35 -12.51 11.98
N MET A 137 -1.75 -13.40 12.89
CA MET A 137 -2.97 -13.22 13.70
C MET A 137 -2.98 -11.88 14.45
N ASP A 138 -1.80 -11.37 14.81
CA ASP A 138 -1.67 -10.07 15.47
C ASP A 138 -2.09 -8.90 14.58
N ILE A 139 -1.82 -8.96 13.28
CA ILE A 139 -2.29 -7.95 12.32
C ILE A 139 -3.82 -7.98 12.29
N LEU A 140 -4.42 -9.14 12.10
CA LEU A 140 -5.88 -9.29 12.00
C LEU A 140 -6.61 -8.89 13.28
N LYS A 141 -6.04 -9.24 14.46
CA LYS A 141 -6.60 -8.86 15.76
C LYS A 141 -6.55 -7.34 16.00
N ASN A 142 -5.48 -6.68 15.56
CA ASN A 142 -5.30 -5.25 15.78
C ASN A 142 -6.07 -4.37 14.79
N LEU A 143 -6.38 -4.86 13.59
CA LEU A 143 -7.08 -4.09 12.55
C LEU A 143 -8.38 -3.44 13.04
N PRO A 144 -9.34 -4.16 13.67
CA PRO A 144 -10.60 -3.55 14.11
C PRO A 144 -10.40 -2.50 15.21
N THR A 145 -9.40 -2.72 16.07
CA THR A 145 -9.11 -1.83 17.21
C THR A 145 -8.39 -0.56 16.77
N CYS A 146 -7.42 -0.70 15.84
CA CYS A 146 -6.58 0.41 15.40
C CYS A 146 -7.22 1.23 14.28
N CYS A 147 -8.07 0.61 13.45
CA CYS A 147 -8.65 1.22 12.25
C CYS A 147 -10.17 1.31 12.37
N PRO A 148 -10.72 2.26 13.14
CA PRO A 148 -12.16 2.32 13.44
C PRO A 148 -13.06 2.59 12.21
N LYS A 149 -12.48 3.09 11.11
CA LYS A 149 -13.20 3.36 9.86
C LYS A 149 -13.05 2.25 8.82
N LEU A 150 -12.47 1.11 9.20
CA LEU A 150 -12.27 -0.02 8.31
C LEU A 150 -13.61 -0.61 7.86
N GLN A 151 -13.81 -0.70 6.56
CA GLN A 151 -15.04 -1.17 5.91
C GLN A 151 -14.83 -2.48 5.15
N GLU A 152 -13.60 -2.70 4.67
CA GLU A 152 -13.28 -3.81 3.78
C GLU A 152 -11.98 -4.48 4.18
N ILE A 153 -12.00 -5.81 4.27
CA ILE A 153 -10.81 -6.66 4.38
C ILE A 153 -10.86 -7.63 3.20
N SER A 154 -9.83 -7.61 2.38
CA SER A 154 -9.68 -8.51 1.24
C SER A 154 -8.41 -9.34 1.39
N MET A 155 -8.53 -10.65 1.18
CA MET A 155 -7.40 -11.57 1.18
C MET A 155 -7.38 -12.33 -0.15
N ARG A 156 -6.28 -12.19 -0.89
CA ARG A 156 -6.07 -12.88 -2.15
C ARG A 156 -4.87 -13.80 -2.02
N TYR A 157 -5.13 -15.09 -2.12
CA TYR A 157 -4.06 -16.07 -2.17
C TYR A 157 -3.50 -16.13 -3.59
N VAL A 158 -2.20 -15.89 -3.72
CA VAL A 158 -1.46 -16.07 -4.97
C VAL A 158 -0.67 -17.37 -4.85
N ARG A 159 -1.00 -18.35 -5.68
CA ARG A 159 -0.22 -19.60 -5.71
C ARG A 159 1.20 -19.31 -6.14
N PRO A 160 2.21 -19.85 -5.45
CA PRO A 160 3.58 -19.81 -5.95
C PRO A 160 3.64 -20.46 -7.34
N VAL A 161 4.32 -19.81 -8.26
CA VAL A 161 4.56 -20.40 -9.58
C VAL A 161 5.45 -21.61 -9.36
N SER A 162 4.85 -22.81 -9.41
CA SER A 162 5.58 -24.06 -9.34
C SER A 162 6.57 -24.08 -10.51
N SER A 163 7.86 -24.20 -10.18
CA SER A 163 8.92 -24.37 -11.18
C SER A 163 8.87 -25.73 -11.89
N ASN A 164 7.85 -26.54 -11.59
CA ASN A 164 7.69 -27.86 -12.16
C ASN A 164 6.83 -27.76 -13.45
N PRO A 165 7.39 -28.02 -14.64
CA PRO A 165 6.67 -27.89 -15.91
C PRO A 165 5.47 -28.84 -16.04
N ARG A 166 5.28 -29.78 -15.08
CA ARG A 166 4.17 -30.75 -15.08
C ARG A 166 2.85 -30.19 -14.50
N ASP A 167 2.86 -29.05 -13.79
CA ASP A 167 1.66 -28.54 -13.11
C ASP A 167 0.85 -27.53 -13.96
N LYS A 168 1.19 -27.35 -15.23
CA LYS A 168 0.51 -26.41 -16.13
C LYS A 168 -0.93 -26.81 -16.53
N PHE A 169 -1.45 -27.92 -16.05
CA PHE A 169 -2.76 -28.44 -16.52
C PHE A 169 -3.93 -28.34 -15.54
N CYS A 170 -3.81 -27.72 -14.39
CA CYS A 170 -4.92 -27.54 -13.45
C CYS A 170 -5.18 -26.08 -13.07
N SER A 171 -5.53 -25.26 -14.05
CA SER A 171 -6.16 -23.95 -13.76
C SER A 171 -7.66 -24.01 -13.98
N SER A 172 -8.38 -24.53 -12.99
CA SER A 172 -9.84 -24.38 -12.93
C SER A 172 -10.16 -23.15 -12.08
N SER A 173 -10.73 -22.17 -12.76
CA SER A 173 -11.37 -20.97 -12.22
C SER A 173 -12.45 -21.35 -11.19
N VAL A 174 -12.23 -21.04 -9.92
CA VAL A 174 -13.29 -20.94 -8.93
C VAL A 174 -13.52 -19.47 -8.65
N CYS A 175 -14.48 -18.91 -9.37
CA CYS A 175 -15.10 -17.64 -9.04
C CYS A 175 -16.21 -17.99 -8.03
N GLN A 176 -16.06 -17.62 -6.76
CA GLN A 176 -17.18 -17.64 -5.82
C GLN A 176 -17.60 -16.22 -5.51
N ARG A 177 -18.90 -16.01 -5.69
CA ARG A 177 -19.68 -14.79 -5.41
C ARG A 177 -19.74 -14.49 -3.93
#